data_86133065456107f1e7ffb4b4e4061e5e
#
_entry.id   86133065456107f1e7ffb4b4e4061e5e
#
_cell.length_a   1.000
_cell.length_b   1.000
_cell.length_c   1.000
_cell.angle_alpha   90.00
_cell.angle_beta   90.00
_cell.angle_gamma   90.00
#
_symmetry.space_group_name_H-M   'P 1'
#
loop_
_entity.id
_entity.type
_entity.pdbx_description
1 polymer ?
#
loop_
_entity_poly.entity_id
_entity_poly.type
_entity_poly.pdbx_seq_one_letter_code
_entity_poly.pdbx_strand_id
1 'polypeptide(L)'
;MRLAAPASILGLLLAVTPVAAADCLQEEAIYGDTGGAYELRFEPVGSASAATSNHFKVKVAKTDLVLDGIVMQSGEPVRPNGMIMNNCPEGDSTGEEIAACTVWEGVIYSIGVDGKVGSLPEEGSEAAVQLLLPDFGPAVRNSSIWGKATVAPWDVLNLKGCAQ
;
A
#
# COMPACT_ATOMS: atom_id res chain seq x y z
N MET A 1 -6.81 22.61 70.31
CA MET A 1 -6.99 21.34 69.61
C MET A 1 -7.50 21.66 68.20
N ARG A 2 -6.68 21.54 67.17
CA ARG A 2 -7.08 21.72 65.79
C ARG A 2 -6.98 20.35 65.10
N LEU A 3 -8.11 19.81 64.68
CA LEU A 3 -8.19 18.57 63.88
C LEU A 3 -7.85 18.90 62.43
N ALA A 4 -6.82 18.25 61.90
CA ALA A 4 -6.53 18.27 60.48
C ALA A 4 -7.25 17.10 59.80
N ALA A 5 -8.04 17.38 58.77
CA ALA A 5 -8.68 16.37 57.94
C ALA A 5 -7.70 15.91 56.81
N PRO A 6 -7.62 14.61 56.50
CA PRO A 6 -6.83 14.16 55.37
C PRO A 6 -7.59 14.36 54.05
N ALA A 7 -6.96 15.02 53.08
CA ALA A 7 -7.46 15.15 51.72
C ALA A 7 -7.14 13.83 50.94
N SER A 8 -8.18 13.08 50.60
CA SER A 8 -8.07 11.91 49.73
C SER A 8 -7.95 12.33 48.26
N ILE A 9 -6.80 12.15 47.68
CA ILE A 9 -6.56 12.32 46.22
C ILE A 9 -7.06 11.07 45.52
N LEU A 10 -8.22 11.21 44.84
CA LEU A 10 -8.75 10.14 43.99
C LEU A 10 -8.05 10.19 42.64
N GLY A 11 -7.06 9.27 42.45
CA GLY A 11 -6.33 9.11 41.19
C GLY A 11 -7.22 8.51 40.10
N LEU A 12 -7.50 9.30 39.07
CA LEU A 12 -8.24 8.86 37.88
C LEU A 12 -7.29 8.04 37.01
N LEU A 13 -7.39 6.70 37.06
CA LEU A 13 -6.70 5.76 36.17
C LEU A 13 -7.38 5.83 34.79
N LEU A 14 -6.76 6.53 33.85
CA LEU A 14 -7.12 6.46 32.43
C LEU A 14 -6.70 5.07 31.89
N ALA A 15 -7.68 4.19 31.72
CA ALA A 15 -7.49 2.92 31.03
C ALA A 15 -7.25 3.20 29.54
N VAL A 16 -6.02 3.07 29.07
CA VAL A 16 -5.67 3.02 27.65
C VAL A 16 -6.14 1.68 27.14
N THR A 17 -7.32 1.64 26.51
CA THR A 17 -7.75 0.45 25.76
C THR A 17 -6.86 0.31 24.54
N PRO A 18 -6.18 -0.83 24.33
CA PRO A 18 -5.54 -1.11 23.04
C PRO A 18 -6.65 -1.10 21.98
N VAL A 19 -6.53 -0.22 20.99
CA VAL A 19 -7.31 -0.32 19.77
C VAL A 19 -6.84 -1.62 19.13
N ALA A 20 -7.68 -2.66 19.20
CA ALA A 20 -7.48 -3.84 18.37
C ALA A 20 -7.40 -3.34 16.93
N ALA A 21 -6.28 -3.63 16.24
CA ALA A 21 -6.23 -3.47 14.81
C ALA A 21 -7.43 -4.29 14.27
N ALA A 22 -8.41 -3.63 13.67
CA ALA A 22 -9.48 -4.33 12.97
C ALA A 22 -8.78 -5.23 11.95
N ASP A 23 -9.24 -6.50 11.84
CA ASP A 23 -8.73 -7.45 10.87
C ASP A 23 -8.84 -6.83 9.47
N CYS A 24 -7.74 -6.27 8.98
CA CYS A 24 -7.66 -5.57 7.70
C CYS A 24 -7.45 -6.61 6.62
N LEU A 25 -8.38 -6.74 5.69
CA LEU A 25 -8.21 -7.60 4.53
C LEU A 25 -7.32 -6.89 3.49
N GLN A 26 -6.58 -7.68 2.72
CA GLN A 26 -5.60 -7.14 1.76
C GLN A 26 -6.25 -6.22 0.72
N GLU A 27 -7.47 -6.52 0.27
CA GLU A 27 -8.23 -5.71 -0.69
C GLU A 27 -8.77 -4.39 -0.13
N GLU A 28 -8.68 -4.18 1.18
CA GLU A 28 -9.08 -2.95 1.87
C GLU A 28 -7.87 -2.17 2.41
N ALA A 29 -6.68 -2.75 2.28
CA ALA A 29 -5.48 -2.24 2.92
C ALA A 29 -4.97 -0.94 2.28
N ILE A 30 -4.51 -0.02 3.13
CA ILE A 30 -3.89 1.24 2.74
C ILE A 30 -2.45 1.23 3.24
N TYR A 31 -1.51 1.35 2.30
CA TYR A 31 -0.08 1.44 2.60
C TYR A 31 0.46 2.82 2.27
N GLY A 32 1.50 3.23 2.96
CA GLY A 32 2.19 4.49 2.67
C GLY A 32 3.69 4.39 2.89
N ASP A 33 4.44 5.14 2.10
CA ASP A 33 5.88 5.30 2.30
C ASP A 33 6.17 6.09 3.59
N THR A 34 7.40 5.98 4.09
CA THR A 34 7.81 6.64 5.34
C THR A 34 7.70 8.16 5.25
N GLY A 35 7.91 8.74 4.07
CA GLY A 35 7.81 10.18 3.81
C GLY A 35 6.39 10.69 3.62
N GLY A 36 5.39 9.80 3.48
CA GLY A 36 3.99 10.15 3.22
C GLY A 36 3.75 10.79 1.85
N ALA A 37 4.66 10.57 0.90
CA ALA A 37 4.54 11.07 -0.46
C ALA A 37 3.71 10.16 -1.36
N TYR A 38 3.62 8.88 -1.03
CA TYR A 38 2.89 7.87 -1.78
C TYR A 38 1.96 7.08 -0.87
N GLU A 39 0.72 6.87 -1.33
CA GLU A 39 -0.28 6.04 -0.69
C GLU A 39 -0.80 5.02 -1.71
N LEU A 40 -0.61 3.72 -1.40
CA LEU A 40 -1.22 2.62 -2.14
C LEU A 40 -2.51 2.23 -1.42
N ARG A 41 -3.63 2.28 -2.11
CA ARG A 41 -4.94 1.86 -1.61
C ARG A 41 -5.42 0.67 -2.43
N PHE A 42 -5.47 -0.49 -1.79
CA PHE A 42 -6.06 -1.67 -2.40
C PHE A 42 -7.57 -1.53 -2.52
N GLU A 43 -8.12 -2.16 -3.54
CA GLU A 43 -9.54 -2.17 -3.86
C GLU A 43 -9.93 -3.59 -4.30
N PRO A 44 -11.15 -4.07 -3.98
CA PRO A 44 -11.60 -5.38 -4.45
C PRO A 44 -11.54 -5.48 -5.98
N VAL A 45 -11.04 -6.61 -6.48
CA VAL A 45 -10.95 -6.87 -7.93
C VAL A 45 -12.33 -6.97 -8.58
N GLY A 46 -13.34 -7.41 -7.81
CA GLY A 46 -14.70 -7.53 -8.30
C GLY A 46 -14.81 -8.53 -9.44
N SER A 47 -15.47 -8.11 -10.54
CA SER A 47 -15.61 -8.91 -11.76
C SER A 47 -14.51 -8.68 -12.78
N ALA A 48 -13.37 -8.10 -12.39
CA ALA A 48 -12.25 -7.85 -13.27
C ALA A 48 -11.69 -9.14 -13.86
N SER A 49 -10.85 -9.02 -14.88
CA SER A 49 -10.35 -10.17 -15.64
C SER A 49 -9.75 -11.24 -14.71
N ALA A 50 -9.99 -12.51 -15.01
CA ALA A 50 -9.52 -13.68 -14.25
C ALA A 50 -7.98 -13.74 -14.05
N ALA A 51 -7.22 -12.87 -14.70
CA ALA A 51 -5.76 -12.79 -14.58
C ALA A 51 -5.28 -11.86 -13.45
N THR A 52 -6.14 -10.92 -12.97
CA THR A 52 -5.78 -9.97 -11.93
C THR A 52 -6.08 -10.57 -10.56
N SER A 53 -5.07 -10.66 -9.69
CA SER A 53 -5.22 -11.16 -8.32
C SER A 53 -5.46 -10.07 -7.29
N ASN A 54 -4.96 -8.86 -7.53
CA ASN A 54 -5.21 -7.68 -6.69
C ASN A 54 -5.25 -6.43 -7.56
N HIS A 55 -6.01 -5.45 -7.11
CA HIS A 55 -6.09 -4.12 -7.72
C HIS A 55 -5.81 -3.06 -6.66
N PHE A 56 -5.18 -1.96 -7.05
CA PHE A 56 -4.91 -0.83 -6.15
C PHE A 56 -4.74 0.48 -6.91
N LYS A 57 -4.92 1.59 -6.22
CA LYS A 57 -4.61 2.94 -6.70
C LYS A 57 -3.40 3.47 -5.96
N VAL A 58 -2.56 4.24 -6.64
CA VAL A 58 -1.45 4.96 -6.03
C VAL A 58 -1.70 6.45 -6.10
N LYS A 59 -1.87 7.10 -4.94
CA LYS A 59 -1.96 8.55 -4.83
C LYS A 59 -0.61 9.15 -4.54
N VAL A 60 -0.24 10.20 -5.26
CA VAL A 60 0.96 10.97 -5.02
C VAL A 60 0.61 12.27 -4.31
N ALA A 61 1.07 12.43 -3.07
CA ALA A 61 0.72 13.57 -2.23
C ALA A 61 1.11 14.91 -2.87
N LYS A 62 0.27 15.93 -2.64
CA LYS A 62 0.43 17.30 -3.18
C LYS A 62 0.40 17.39 -4.71
N THR A 63 -0.15 16.37 -5.36
CA THR A 63 -0.41 16.34 -6.81
C THR A 63 -1.83 15.87 -7.07
N ASP A 64 -2.26 15.91 -8.31
CA ASP A 64 -3.50 15.29 -8.83
C ASP A 64 -3.27 13.89 -9.40
N LEU A 65 -2.07 13.34 -9.24
CA LEU A 65 -1.73 12.02 -9.75
C LEU A 65 -2.41 10.91 -8.95
N VAL A 66 -3.19 10.11 -9.65
CA VAL A 66 -3.72 8.83 -9.18
C VAL A 66 -3.37 7.80 -10.25
N LEU A 67 -2.51 6.85 -9.89
CA LEU A 67 -2.02 5.82 -10.80
C LEU A 67 -2.83 4.54 -10.59
N ASP A 68 -2.95 3.75 -11.66
CA ASP A 68 -3.58 2.43 -11.61
C ASP A 68 -2.55 1.35 -11.30
N GLY A 69 -2.88 0.45 -10.38
CA GLY A 69 -2.05 -0.68 -10.00
C GLY A 69 -2.80 -2.00 -10.13
N ILE A 70 -2.19 -2.97 -10.79
CA ILE A 70 -2.69 -4.34 -10.88
C ILE A 70 -1.62 -5.33 -10.45
N VAL A 71 -2.04 -6.50 -9.98
CA VAL A 71 -1.16 -7.62 -9.69
C VAL A 71 -1.67 -8.85 -10.42
N MET A 72 -0.75 -9.58 -11.02
CA MET A 72 -1.01 -10.85 -11.70
C MET A 72 -0.10 -11.94 -11.14
N GLN A 73 -0.64 -13.12 -10.91
CA GLN A 73 0.15 -14.28 -10.54
C GLN A 73 0.76 -14.88 -11.81
N SER A 74 2.07 -14.75 -11.99
CA SER A 74 2.76 -15.19 -13.20
C SER A 74 4.20 -15.61 -12.94
N GLY A 75 4.81 -16.25 -13.93
CA GLY A 75 6.20 -16.71 -13.87
C GLY A 75 6.36 -18.16 -13.37
N GLU A 76 7.61 -18.63 -13.40
CA GLU A 76 8.04 -19.94 -12.90
C GLU A 76 9.29 -19.75 -12.02
N PRO A 77 9.21 -19.82 -10.68
CA PRO A 77 8.00 -20.03 -9.88
C PRO A 77 7.01 -18.86 -9.94
N VAL A 78 5.72 -19.17 -9.70
CA VAL A 78 4.66 -18.16 -9.70
C VAL A 78 4.92 -17.09 -8.65
N ARG A 79 4.76 -15.81 -9.04
CA ARG A 79 4.95 -14.65 -8.18
C ARG A 79 3.89 -13.58 -8.43
N PRO A 80 3.58 -12.75 -7.41
CA PRO A 80 2.70 -11.60 -7.56
C PRO A 80 3.43 -10.48 -8.30
N ASN A 81 3.34 -10.47 -9.62
CA ASN A 81 3.92 -9.43 -10.47
C ASN A 81 2.97 -8.25 -10.53
N GLY A 82 3.41 -7.12 -9.98
CA GLY A 82 2.68 -5.86 -9.96
C GLY A 82 3.09 -4.95 -11.11
N MET A 83 2.15 -4.13 -11.55
CA MET A 83 2.37 -3.06 -12.52
C MET A 83 1.64 -1.80 -12.05
N ILE A 84 2.34 -0.67 -12.07
CA ILE A 84 1.77 0.65 -11.77
C ILE A 84 1.81 1.48 -13.05
N MET A 85 0.67 2.01 -13.45
CA MET A 85 0.46 2.65 -14.74
C MET A 85 -0.14 4.04 -14.59
N ASN A 86 0.15 4.92 -15.54
CA ASN A 86 -0.41 6.27 -15.61
C ASN A 86 -1.07 6.53 -16.96
N ASN A 87 -2.42 6.65 -16.95
CA ASN A 87 -3.20 6.99 -18.14
C ASN A 87 -2.90 6.13 -19.37
N CYS A 88 -2.87 4.81 -19.20
CA CYS A 88 -2.74 3.90 -20.33
C CYS A 88 -3.93 4.01 -21.27
N PRO A 89 -3.73 3.81 -22.59
CA PRO A 89 -4.82 3.77 -23.55
C PRO A 89 -5.83 2.68 -23.20
N GLU A 90 -7.11 2.97 -23.42
CA GLU A 90 -8.18 1.97 -23.30
C GLU A 90 -8.24 1.06 -24.54
N GLY A 91 -8.65 -0.19 -24.35
CA GLY A 91 -8.85 -1.16 -25.42
C GLY A 91 -7.59 -1.97 -25.76
N ASP A 92 -7.48 -2.37 -27.03
CA ASP A 92 -6.34 -3.19 -27.51
C ASP A 92 -5.08 -2.32 -27.63
N SER A 93 -4.28 -2.31 -26.56
CA SER A 93 -3.02 -1.59 -26.52
C SER A 93 -1.86 -2.50 -26.93
N THR A 94 -0.89 -1.94 -27.65
CA THR A 94 0.36 -2.62 -27.98
C THR A 94 1.30 -2.68 -26.78
N GLY A 95 2.28 -3.60 -26.79
CA GLY A 95 3.28 -3.67 -25.74
C GLY A 95 4.09 -2.38 -25.58
N GLU A 96 4.32 -1.63 -26.68
CA GLU A 96 5.02 -0.35 -26.66
C GLU A 96 4.18 0.73 -25.97
N GLU A 97 2.87 0.80 -26.22
CA GLU A 97 1.96 1.74 -25.55
C GLU A 97 1.84 1.45 -24.06
N ILE A 98 1.76 0.17 -23.67
CA ILE A 98 1.77 -0.23 -22.25
C ILE A 98 3.10 0.15 -21.60
N ALA A 99 4.23 -0.12 -22.24
CA ALA A 99 5.54 0.26 -21.71
C ALA A 99 5.68 1.78 -21.52
N ALA A 100 5.14 2.58 -22.43
CA ALA A 100 5.19 4.04 -22.38
C ALA A 100 4.37 4.63 -21.21
N CYS A 101 3.30 3.96 -20.77
CA CYS A 101 2.45 4.37 -19.66
C CYS A 101 2.80 3.67 -18.34
N THR A 102 3.69 2.68 -18.34
CA THR A 102 4.14 1.98 -17.13
C THR A 102 5.10 2.86 -16.33
N VAL A 103 4.78 3.04 -15.05
CA VAL A 103 5.60 3.78 -14.09
C VAL A 103 6.55 2.85 -13.34
N TRP A 104 6.06 1.66 -12.98
CA TRP A 104 6.84 0.62 -12.30
C TRP A 104 6.27 -0.75 -12.62
N GLU A 105 7.16 -1.74 -12.74
CA GLU A 105 6.81 -3.15 -12.87
C GLU A 105 7.77 -4.00 -12.05
N GLY A 106 7.26 -4.98 -11.31
CA GLY A 106 8.09 -5.86 -10.49
C GLY A 106 7.29 -6.77 -9.57
N VAL A 107 7.99 -7.63 -8.85
CA VAL A 107 7.36 -8.51 -7.85
C VAL A 107 7.07 -7.70 -6.59
N ILE A 108 5.82 -7.79 -6.09
CA ILE A 108 5.44 -7.23 -4.80
C ILE A 108 5.63 -8.28 -3.72
N TYR A 109 6.52 -8.00 -2.78
CA TYR A 109 6.72 -8.85 -1.61
C TYR A 109 6.01 -8.29 -0.39
N SER A 110 5.59 -9.18 0.51
CA SER A 110 5.16 -8.83 1.85
C SER A 110 6.31 -8.98 2.85
N ILE A 111 6.26 -8.21 3.92
CA ILE A 111 7.14 -8.37 5.08
C ILE A 111 6.24 -8.52 6.31
N GLY A 112 6.38 -9.62 7.02
CA GLY A 112 5.63 -9.93 8.23
C GLY A 112 6.16 -9.22 9.47
N VAL A 113 5.43 -9.31 10.58
CA VAL A 113 5.84 -8.76 11.90
C VAL A 113 7.15 -9.35 12.41
N ASP A 114 7.50 -10.55 11.99
CA ASP A 114 8.73 -11.25 12.31
C ASP A 114 9.90 -10.93 11.34
N GLY A 115 9.67 -10.00 10.40
CA GLY A 115 10.63 -9.58 9.39
C GLY A 115 10.80 -10.56 8.23
N LYS A 116 10.01 -11.64 8.17
CA LYS A 116 10.08 -12.59 7.05
C LYS A 116 9.46 -11.99 5.80
N VAL A 117 10.16 -12.21 4.69
CA VAL A 117 9.68 -11.85 3.36
C VAL A 117 8.83 -12.98 2.81
N GLY A 118 7.65 -12.64 2.31
CA GLY A 118 6.68 -13.55 1.71
C GLY A 118 6.07 -13.00 0.43
N SER A 119 5.10 -13.71 -0.10
CA SER A 119 4.26 -13.25 -1.21
C SER A 119 3.27 -12.18 -0.74
N LEU A 120 2.84 -11.32 -1.66
CA LEU A 120 1.67 -10.45 -1.40
C LEU A 120 0.47 -11.34 -1.03
N PRO A 121 -0.28 -11.03 0.05
CA PRO A 121 -1.50 -11.75 0.38
C PRO A 121 -2.54 -11.66 -0.73
N GLU A 122 -3.28 -12.75 -0.93
CA GLU A 122 -4.41 -12.78 -1.84
C GLU A 122 -5.61 -12.01 -1.26
N GLU A 123 -6.53 -11.61 -2.12
CA GLU A 123 -7.83 -11.03 -1.73
C GLU A 123 -8.55 -11.96 -0.73
N GLY A 124 -9.15 -11.40 0.32
CA GLY A 124 -9.76 -12.15 1.42
C GLY A 124 -8.79 -12.63 2.51
N SER A 125 -7.48 -12.39 2.36
CA SER A 125 -6.48 -12.69 3.39
C SER A 125 -6.16 -11.47 4.24
N GLU A 126 -5.60 -11.68 5.44
CA GLU A 126 -5.11 -10.59 6.30
C GLU A 126 -4.02 -9.77 5.58
N ALA A 127 -4.13 -8.46 5.69
CA ALA A 127 -3.18 -7.53 5.07
C ALA A 127 -1.76 -7.68 5.64
N ALA A 128 -0.77 -7.62 4.78
CA ALA A 128 0.63 -7.61 5.19
C ALA A 128 0.97 -6.35 6.00
N VAL A 129 1.89 -6.45 6.95
CA VAL A 129 2.34 -5.29 7.76
C VAL A 129 3.10 -4.29 6.92
N GLN A 130 3.89 -4.79 5.96
CA GLN A 130 4.64 -3.97 5.02
C GLN A 130 4.64 -4.64 3.64
N LEU A 131 4.76 -3.82 2.61
CA LEU A 131 5.04 -4.24 1.25
C LEU A 131 6.42 -3.76 0.81
N LEU A 132 7.10 -4.56 -0.01
CA LEU A 132 8.36 -4.21 -0.65
C LEU A 132 8.14 -4.24 -2.16
N LEU A 133 8.33 -3.09 -2.79
CA LEU A 133 8.30 -2.87 -4.24
C LEU A 133 9.74 -2.53 -4.69
N PRO A 134 10.56 -3.49 -5.08
CA PRO A 134 11.95 -3.23 -5.43
C PRO A 134 12.09 -2.20 -6.55
N ASP A 135 13.05 -1.28 -6.41
CA ASP A 135 13.36 -0.22 -7.38
C ASP A 135 12.19 0.74 -7.67
N PHE A 136 11.20 0.85 -6.78
CA PHE A 136 10.05 1.75 -6.99
C PHE A 136 10.51 3.21 -7.14
N GLY A 137 11.40 3.68 -6.29
CA GLY A 137 11.92 5.04 -6.35
C GLY A 137 12.68 5.35 -7.65
N PRO A 138 13.65 4.56 -8.06
CA PRO A 138 14.32 4.67 -9.37
C PRO A 138 13.36 4.62 -10.56
N ALA A 139 12.37 3.73 -10.53
CA ALA A 139 11.36 3.61 -11.59
C ALA A 139 10.54 4.89 -11.74
N VAL A 140 10.03 5.46 -10.64
CA VAL A 140 9.31 6.74 -10.65
C VAL A 140 10.17 7.86 -11.25
N ARG A 141 11.46 7.95 -10.89
CA ARG A 141 12.38 8.96 -11.44
C ARG A 141 12.56 8.87 -12.95
N ASN A 142 12.46 7.67 -13.50
CA ASN A 142 12.67 7.40 -14.93
C ASN A 142 11.34 7.32 -15.72
N SER A 143 10.21 7.53 -15.07
CA SER A 143 8.88 7.41 -15.69
C SER A 143 8.33 8.75 -16.18
N SER A 144 7.22 8.68 -16.93
CA SER A 144 6.49 9.83 -17.47
C SER A 144 5.88 10.77 -16.41
N ILE A 145 5.74 10.31 -15.16
CA ILE A 145 5.19 11.13 -14.07
C ILE A 145 6.25 12.00 -13.38
N TRP A 146 7.54 11.76 -13.63
CA TRP A 146 8.59 12.56 -13.03
C TRP A 146 8.53 14.02 -13.48
N GLY A 147 8.60 14.93 -12.52
CA GLY A 147 8.36 16.36 -12.74
C GLY A 147 7.03 16.82 -12.15
N LYS A 148 5.95 16.05 -12.27
CA LYS A 148 4.75 16.19 -11.43
C LYS A 148 5.00 15.56 -10.06
N ALA A 149 5.45 14.31 -10.03
CA ALA A 149 6.02 13.69 -8.83
C ALA A 149 7.44 14.24 -8.62
N THR A 150 7.68 14.95 -7.53
CA THR A 150 8.97 15.60 -7.23
C THR A 150 9.78 14.85 -6.18
N VAL A 151 9.18 13.84 -5.55
CA VAL A 151 9.80 12.97 -4.54
C VAL A 151 9.72 11.54 -5.05
N ALA A 152 10.83 10.80 -5.03
CA ALA A 152 10.84 9.38 -5.29
C ALA A 152 10.46 8.62 -4.00
N PRO A 153 9.58 7.60 -4.08
CA PRO A 153 9.27 6.78 -2.91
C PRO A 153 10.47 5.95 -2.47
N TRP A 154 10.40 5.47 -1.23
CA TRP A 154 11.21 4.35 -0.79
C TRP A 154 10.50 3.04 -1.17
N ASP A 155 11.27 1.96 -1.31
CA ASP A 155 10.75 0.66 -1.78
C ASP A 155 9.82 -0.03 -0.76
N VAL A 156 9.92 0.33 0.52
CA VAL A 156 9.10 -0.25 1.59
C VAL A 156 7.96 0.68 1.94
N LEU A 157 6.75 0.12 1.92
CA LEU A 157 5.52 0.79 2.31
C LEU A 157 4.92 0.10 3.54
N ASN A 158 4.45 0.90 4.48
CA ASN A 158 3.91 0.42 5.76
C ASN A 158 2.38 0.45 5.73
N LEU A 159 1.73 -0.55 6.30
CA LEU A 159 0.28 -0.55 6.51
C LEU A 159 -0.10 0.66 7.38
N LYS A 160 -1.02 1.48 6.91
CA LYS A 160 -1.53 2.68 7.58
C LYS A 160 -2.94 2.46 8.13
N GLY A 161 -3.69 1.57 7.56
CA GLY A 161 -5.07 1.24 7.93
C GLY A 161 -5.82 0.55 6.80
N CYS A 162 -7.14 0.53 6.94
CA CYS A 162 -8.06 -0.08 5.99
C CYS A 162 -9.03 0.96 5.46
N ALA A 163 -9.47 0.80 4.22
CA ALA A 163 -10.64 1.50 3.71
C ALA A 163 -11.88 1.03 4.50
N GLN A 164 -12.75 1.97 4.85
CA GLN A 164 -14.06 1.70 5.47
C GLN A 164 -15.14 1.74 4.40
#